data_de649b394307256034087d211f360761
#
_entry.id   de649b394307256034087d211f360761
#
_cell.length_a   1.000
_cell.length_b   1.000
_cell.length_c   1.000
_cell.angle_alpha   90.00
_cell.angle_beta   90.00
_cell.angle_gamma   90.00
#
_symmetry.space_group_name_H-M   'P 1'
#
loop_
_entity.id
_entity.type
_entity.pdbx_description
1 polymer ?
#
loop_
_entity_poly.entity_id
_entity_poly.type
_entity_poly.pdbx_seq_one_letter_code
_entity_poly.pdbx_strand_id
1 'polypeptide(L)'
;MLNSHFKIVFNQIVDGVKIKVLHHDDSMIMTEFMIQKGALLPEHVHQSDHSAYLLKGKIRLTADEITTEFIKGDSWCMKKNICHFTEALEDSVVLEVFSHDGDIEGFQV
;
A
#
# COMPACT_ATOMS: atom_id res chain seq x y z
N MET A 1 21.87 -1.93 -1.81
CA MET A 1 21.65 -2.78 -3.00
C MET A 1 20.79 -2.04 -4.01
N LEU A 2 21.16 -2.10 -5.27
CA LEU A 2 20.40 -1.43 -6.34
C LEU A 2 19.73 -2.49 -7.21
N ASN A 3 18.45 -2.31 -7.48
CA ASN A 3 17.63 -3.27 -8.20
C ASN A 3 16.98 -2.65 -9.43
N SER A 4 17.78 -2.24 -10.40
CA SER A 4 17.25 -1.55 -11.59
C SER A 4 16.42 -2.45 -12.52
N HIS A 5 16.78 -3.72 -12.62
CA HIS A 5 16.08 -4.69 -13.47
C HIS A 5 15.66 -5.91 -12.69
N PHE A 6 15.32 -5.69 -11.47
CA PHE A 6 14.98 -6.77 -10.59
C PHE A 6 13.67 -7.44 -11.02
N LYS A 7 13.59 -8.73 -10.73
CA LYS A 7 12.40 -9.50 -11.02
C LYS A 7 11.22 -8.94 -10.25
N ILE A 8 10.24 -8.45 -10.97
CA ILE A 8 9.04 -7.85 -10.40
C ILE A 8 7.94 -8.89 -10.37
N VAL A 9 7.32 -9.06 -9.21
CA VAL A 9 6.23 -9.99 -9.04
C VAL A 9 4.98 -9.22 -8.66
N PHE A 10 3.92 -9.41 -9.44
CA PHE A 10 2.61 -8.86 -9.14
C PHE A 10 1.77 -9.95 -8.48
N ASN A 11 1.20 -9.62 -7.34
CA ASN A 11 0.27 -10.49 -6.65
C ASN A 11 -1.09 -9.82 -6.58
N GLN A 12 -2.13 -10.52 -6.99
CA GLN A 12 -3.49 -10.03 -6.81
C GLN A 12 -3.96 -10.41 -5.42
N ILE A 13 -4.26 -9.40 -4.61
CA ILE A 13 -4.68 -9.59 -3.22
C ILE A 13 -6.17 -9.88 -3.15
N VAL A 14 -6.94 -9.06 -3.85
CA VAL A 14 -8.39 -9.18 -4.00
C VAL A 14 -8.74 -8.69 -5.39
N ASP A 15 -9.99 -8.84 -5.79
CA ASP A 15 -10.44 -8.35 -7.09
C ASP A 15 -10.12 -6.87 -7.26
N GLY A 16 -9.44 -6.53 -8.34
CA GLY A 16 -9.10 -5.16 -8.67
C GLY A 16 -7.93 -4.57 -7.89
N VAL A 17 -7.26 -5.35 -7.05
CA VAL A 17 -6.11 -4.86 -6.28
C VAL A 17 -4.91 -5.76 -6.52
N LYS A 18 -3.83 -5.18 -6.99
CA LYS A 18 -2.54 -5.86 -7.18
C LYS A 18 -1.48 -5.17 -6.38
N ILE A 19 -0.56 -5.96 -5.84
CA ILE A 19 0.61 -5.46 -5.13
C ILE A 19 1.86 -5.88 -5.88
N LYS A 20 2.82 -4.97 -5.92
CA LYS A 20 4.13 -5.21 -6.49
C LYS A 20 5.17 -4.82 -5.44
N VAL A 21 6.00 -5.77 -5.05
CA VAL A 21 7.10 -5.49 -4.13
C VAL A 21 8.26 -4.94 -4.94
N LEU A 22 8.62 -3.69 -4.70
CA LEU A 22 9.69 -3.01 -5.43
C LEU A 22 11.06 -3.33 -4.86
N HIS A 23 11.14 -3.41 -3.54
CA HIS A 23 12.38 -3.67 -2.85
C HIS A 23 12.07 -4.06 -1.41
N HIS A 24 12.90 -4.93 -0.84
CA HIS A 24 12.86 -5.21 0.61
C HIS A 24 14.26 -5.59 1.09
N ASP A 25 14.50 -5.32 2.36
CA ASP A 25 15.71 -5.76 3.06
C ASP A 25 15.30 -6.11 4.51
N ASP A 26 16.28 -6.15 5.41
CA ASP A 26 16.03 -6.57 6.80
C ASP A 26 15.19 -5.57 7.59
N SER A 27 15.06 -4.33 7.13
CA SER A 27 14.41 -3.28 7.89
C SER A 27 13.26 -2.58 7.18
N MET A 28 13.17 -2.68 5.85
CA MET A 28 12.19 -1.92 5.07
C MET A 28 11.66 -2.74 3.90
N ILE A 29 10.41 -2.46 3.54
CA ILE A 29 9.82 -2.99 2.33
C ILE A 29 9.10 -1.85 1.59
N MET A 30 9.36 -1.75 0.29
CA MET A 30 8.73 -0.76 -0.58
C MET A 30 7.80 -1.47 -1.55
N THR A 31 6.56 -1.03 -1.59
CA THR A 31 5.51 -1.66 -2.37
C THR A 31 4.76 -0.65 -3.22
N GLU A 32 4.14 -1.15 -4.27
CA GLU A 32 3.25 -0.36 -5.10
C GLU A 32 1.93 -1.11 -5.19
N PHE A 33 0.85 -0.45 -4.79
CA PHE A 33 -0.50 -0.99 -4.90
C PHE A 33 -1.18 -0.37 -6.11
N MET A 34 -1.75 -1.21 -6.95
CA MET A 34 -2.58 -0.77 -8.07
C MET A 34 -4.01 -1.17 -7.75
N ILE A 35 -4.89 -0.16 -7.67
CA ILE A 35 -6.26 -0.34 -7.24
C ILE A 35 -7.18 0.18 -8.34
N GLN A 36 -7.96 -0.71 -8.96
CA GLN A 36 -8.91 -0.32 -10.00
C GLN A 36 -10.05 0.48 -9.40
N LYS A 37 -10.57 1.42 -10.19
CA LYS A 37 -11.74 2.20 -9.80
C LYS A 37 -12.86 1.29 -9.29
N GLY A 38 -13.39 1.61 -8.13
CA GLY A 38 -14.46 0.84 -7.48
C GLY A 38 -13.97 -0.33 -6.65
N ALA A 39 -12.69 -0.69 -6.75
CA ALA A 39 -12.16 -1.79 -5.95
C ALA A 39 -11.95 -1.33 -4.51
N LEU A 40 -12.05 -2.29 -3.61
CA LEU A 40 -11.90 -2.08 -2.18
C LEU A 40 -10.74 -2.93 -1.68
N LEU A 41 -9.74 -2.28 -1.11
CA LEU A 41 -8.74 -2.96 -0.30
C LEU A 41 -9.36 -3.08 1.10
N PRO A 42 -9.73 -4.31 1.51
CA PRO A 42 -10.57 -4.48 2.68
C PRO A 42 -9.85 -4.12 3.98
N GLU A 43 -10.64 -4.02 5.02
CA GLU A 43 -10.16 -3.67 6.35
C GLU A 43 -9.02 -4.58 6.78
N HIS A 44 -7.93 -3.97 7.23
CA HIS A 44 -6.75 -4.72 7.67
C HIS A 44 -5.94 -3.88 8.66
N VAL A 45 -5.05 -4.56 9.35
CA VAL A 45 -4.16 -3.97 10.34
C VAL A 45 -2.74 -4.41 10.01
N HIS A 46 -1.81 -3.46 10.02
CA HIS A 46 -0.39 -3.76 9.87
C HIS A 46 0.29 -3.73 11.22
N GLN A 47 1.33 -4.53 11.37
CA GLN A 47 2.14 -4.58 12.59
C GLN A 47 3.30 -3.59 12.56
N SER A 48 3.41 -2.81 11.49
CA SER A 48 4.45 -1.80 11.35
C SER A 48 3.87 -0.50 10.83
N ASP A 49 4.55 0.61 11.13
CA ASP A 49 4.21 1.90 10.56
C ASP A 49 4.51 1.89 9.06
N HIS A 50 3.76 2.66 8.30
CA HIS A 50 4.11 2.86 6.90
C HIS A 50 3.83 4.29 6.45
N SER A 51 4.57 4.71 5.43
CA SER A 51 4.35 5.98 4.73
C SER A 51 3.81 5.67 3.35
N ALA A 52 2.95 6.51 2.85
CA ALA A 52 2.29 6.31 1.57
C ALA A 52 2.29 7.58 0.74
N TYR A 53 2.32 7.40 -0.57
CA TYR A 53 2.26 8.49 -1.54
C TYR A 53 1.37 8.08 -2.70
N LEU A 54 0.37 8.90 -3.01
CA LEU A 54 -0.55 8.63 -4.11
C LEU A 54 0.07 9.12 -5.41
N LEU A 55 0.55 8.16 -6.22
CA LEU A 55 1.20 8.45 -7.50
C LEU A 55 0.20 8.80 -8.59
N LYS A 56 -0.99 8.22 -8.53
CA LYS A 56 -2.01 8.36 -9.55
C LYS A 56 -3.38 8.10 -8.95
N GLY A 57 -4.38 8.82 -9.43
CA GLY A 57 -5.77 8.54 -9.12
C GLY A 57 -6.29 9.29 -7.90
N LYS A 58 -7.31 8.70 -7.31
CA LYS A 58 -8.03 9.29 -6.17
C LYS A 58 -8.57 8.16 -5.32
N ILE A 59 -8.33 8.23 -4.02
CA ILE A 59 -8.77 7.20 -3.09
C ILE A 59 -9.52 7.81 -1.91
N ARG A 60 -10.30 6.97 -1.27
CA ARG A 60 -10.94 7.27 0.01
C ARG A 60 -10.40 6.28 1.02
N LEU A 61 -9.72 6.78 2.03
CA LEU A 61 -9.12 5.97 3.08
C LEU A 61 -9.86 6.21 4.39
N THR A 62 -10.30 5.14 5.01
CA THR A 62 -10.94 5.19 6.32
C THR A 62 -10.03 4.52 7.33
N ALA A 63 -9.63 5.27 8.34
CA ALA A 63 -8.77 4.79 9.41
C ALA A 63 -9.28 5.33 10.72
N ASP A 64 -9.42 4.47 11.72
CA ASP A 64 -9.89 4.85 13.05
C ASP A 64 -11.19 5.64 12.98
N GLU A 65 -12.12 5.18 12.13
CA GLU A 65 -13.45 5.77 11.91
C GLU A 65 -13.43 7.14 11.23
N ILE A 66 -12.27 7.60 10.77
CA ILE A 66 -12.15 8.87 10.05
C ILE A 66 -11.88 8.58 8.58
N THR A 67 -12.68 9.16 7.70
CA THR A 67 -12.55 8.99 6.26
C THR A 67 -11.94 10.24 5.65
N THR A 68 -10.90 10.04 4.85
CA THR A 68 -10.19 11.11 4.16
C THR A 68 -10.06 10.76 2.68
N GLU A 69 -10.30 11.73 1.80
CA GLU A 69 -10.03 11.56 0.37
C GLU A 69 -8.66 12.12 0.06
N PHE A 70 -7.88 11.34 -0.68
CA PHE A 70 -6.56 11.74 -1.16
C PHE A 70 -6.57 11.80 -2.68
N ILE A 71 -5.82 12.76 -3.22
CA ILE A 71 -5.64 12.92 -4.65
C ILE A 71 -4.16 12.79 -5.00
N LYS A 72 -3.88 12.65 -6.29
CA LYS A 72 -2.51 12.52 -6.79
C LYS A 72 -1.60 13.57 -6.16
N GLY A 73 -0.48 13.11 -5.62
CA GLY A 73 0.51 13.95 -4.97
C GLY A 73 0.39 14.05 -3.46
N ASP A 74 -0.71 13.56 -2.91
CA ASP A 74 -0.88 13.54 -1.46
C ASP A 74 -0.06 12.41 -0.84
N SER A 75 0.31 12.61 0.41
CA SER A 75 1.02 11.61 1.19
C SER A 75 0.47 11.53 2.60
N TRP A 76 0.68 10.40 3.23
CA TRP A 76 0.22 10.19 4.61
C TRP A 76 1.08 9.15 5.30
N CYS A 77 0.96 9.10 6.61
CA CYS A 77 1.62 8.10 7.44
C CYS A 77 0.55 7.33 8.20
N MET A 78 0.65 6.00 8.21
CA MET A 78 -0.25 5.14 8.94
C MET A 78 0.53 4.45 10.05
N LYS A 79 0.08 4.63 11.29
CA LYS A 79 0.73 3.99 12.43
C LYS A 79 0.28 2.54 12.53
N LYS A 80 1.17 1.71 13.10
CA LYS A 80 0.86 0.30 13.33
C LYS A 80 -0.39 0.15 14.19
N ASN A 81 -1.07 -0.97 14.00
CA ASN A 81 -2.25 -1.38 14.77
C ASN A 81 -3.50 -0.51 14.53
N ILE A 82 -3.49 0.36 13.53
CA ILE A 82 -4.69 1.11 13.16
C ILE A 82 -5.41 0.33 12.07
N CYS A 83 -6.66 0.01 12.33
CA CYS A 83 -7.51 -0.68 11.37
C CYS A 83 -7.94 0.30 10.28
N HIS A 84 -7.74 -0.07 9.03
CA HIS A 84 -8.05 0.82 7.91
C HIS A 84 -8.47 0.06 6.66
N PHE A 85 -9.18 0.74 5.78
CA PHE A 85 -9.52 0.21 4.46
C PHE A 85 -9.51 1.34 3.44
N THR A 86 -9.35 0.96 2.18
CA THR A 86 -9.18 1.91 1.09
C THR A 86 -10.11 1.57 -0.07
N GLU A 87 -10.79 2.58 -0.59
CA GLU A 87 -11.61 2.46 -1.79
C GLU A 87 -11.02 3.35 -2.88
N ALA A 88 -10.83 2.82 -4.07
CA ALA A 88 -10.38 3.62 -5.20
C ALA A 88 -11.56 4.29 -5.87
N LEU A 89 -11.53 5.61 -5.94
CA LEU A 89 -12.55 6.41 -6.64
C LEU A 89 -12.20 6.56 -8.13
N GLU A 90 -10.94 6.33 -8.47
CA GLU A 90 -10.39 6.26 -9.83
C GLU A 90 -9.35 5.15 -9.83
N ASP A 91 -8.91 4.73 -11.01
CA ASP A 91 -7.76 3.83 -11.11
C ASP A 91 -6.58 4.50 -10.41
N SER A 92 -6.03 3.86 -9.39
CA SER A 92 -5.08 4.48 -8.49
C SER A 92 -3.82 3.65 -8.31
N VAL A 93 -2.72 4.34 -8.06
CA VAL A 93 -1.43 3.73 -7.75
C VAL A 93 -0.90 4.38 -6.50
N VAL A 94 -0.66 3.58 -5.47
CA VAL A 94 -0.17 4.04 -4.16
C VAL A 94 1.18 3.40 -3.90
N LEU A 95 2.18 4.23 -3.62
CA LEU A 95 3.48 3.77 -3.17
C LEU A 95 3.45 3.71 -1.65
N GLU A 96 3.83 2.56 -1.07
CA GLU A 96 3.89 2.40 0.38
C GLU A 96 5.24 1.86 0.81
N VAL A 97 5.78 2.44 1.87
CA VAL A 97 7.03 2.02 2.46
C VAL A 97 6.77 1.64 3.91
N PHE A 98 7.04 0.38 4.21
CA PHE A 98 6.83 -0.18 5.55
C PHE A 98 8.17 -0.40 6.24
N SER A 99 8.21 -0.11 7.53
CA SER A 99 9.32 -0.58 8.36
C SER A 99 8.95 -1.97 8.89
N HIS A 100 9.95 -2.82 9.03
CA HIS A 100 9.77 -4.14 9.65
C HIS A 100 11.10 -4.58 10.26
N ASP A 101 11.03 -5.56 11.10
CA ASP A 101 12.20 -6.09 11.80
C ASP A 101 12.49 -7.53 11.37
N GLY A 102 12.52 -7.74 10.05
CA GLY A 102 12.80 -9.04 9.46
C GLY A 102 11.56 -9.85 9.11
N ASP A 103 10.39 -9.40 9.52
CA ASP A 103 9.13 -10.08 9.24
C ASP A 103 8.33 -9.27 8.22
N ILE A 104 8.05 -9.88 7.09
CA ILE A 104 7.27 -9.28 6.02
C ILE A 104 5.92 -9.95 5.88
N GLU A 105 5.34 -10.30 7.01
CA GLU A 105 4.03 -10.94 7.07
C GLU A 105 3.00 -10.17 6.27
N GLY A 106 2.19 -10.89 5.51
CA GLY A 106 1.16 -10.30 4.67
C GLY A 106 1.62 -9.97 3.25
N PHE A 107 2.91 -10.08 2.98
CA PHE A 107 3.43 -9.86 1.63
C PHE A 107 3.97 -11.14 1.03
N GLN A 108 3.77 -11.29 -0.28
CA GLN A 108 4.33 -12.38 -1.07
C GLN A 108 5.55 -11.84 -1.80
N VAL A 109 6.72 -12.20 -1.35
CA VAL A 109 7.98 -11.75 -1.96
C VAL A 109 8.77 -12.90 -2.54
#